data_9defd85a81f34b31b926759ba8027aee
#
_entry.id   9defd85a81f34b31b926759ba8027aee
#
_cell.length_a   1.000
_cell.length_b   1.000
_cell.length_c   1.000
_cell.angle_alpha   90.00
_cell.angle_beta   90.00
_cell.angle_gamma   90.00
#
_symmetry.space_group_name_H-M   'P 1'
#
loop_
_entity.id
_entity.type
_entity.pdbx_description
1 polymer ?
#
loop_
_entity_poly.entity_id
_entity_poly.type
_entity_poly.pdbx_seq_one_letter_code
_entity_poly.pdbx_strand_id
1 'polypeptide(L)'
;MNGDWVDLLHEMSAAGVRFLLVGAHAVGVHGIPRATRDIDLWVEPTRENASRTIVALTRFGAPLGAIGVGRSDFEALDRVVEIGVPPNRIDLMTSLSGVPDFADAWGRRREATFSGVKVDVLGLDDLLRNKQASGRDKDLVDLRELGRLG
;
A
#
# COMPACT_ATOMS: atom_id res chain seq x y z
N MET A 1 3.92 14.14 -9.52
CA MET A 1 3.22 13.00 -8.95
C MET A 1 1.84 12.82 -9.57
N ASN A 2 1.41 11.60 -9.69
CA ASN A 2 0.12 11.24 -10.28
C ASN A 2 -1.06 11.77 -9.45
N GLY A 3 -1.94 12.60 -10.06
CA GLY A 3 -3.09 13.19 -9.39
C GLY A 3 -4.10 12.15 -8.90
N ASP A 4 -4.26 11.02 -9.60
CA ASP A 4 -5.16 9.96 -9.20
C ASP A 4 -4.71 9.32 -7.88
N TRP A 5 -3.40 9.15 -7.67
CA TRP A 5 -2.89 8.60 -6.41
C TRP A 5 -3.09 9.58 -5.26
N VAL A 6 -2.93 10.88 -5.51
CA VAL A 6 -3.21 11.92 -4.50
C VAL A 6 -4.69 11.89 -4.11
N ASP A 7 -5.57 11.84 -5.10
CA ASP A 7 -7.02 11.79 -4.87
C ASP A 7 -7.42 10.53 -4.08
N LEU A 8 -6.85 9.38 -4.43
CA LEU A 8 -7.09 8.14 -3.71
C LEU A 8 -6.65 8.24 -2.25
N LEU A 9 -5.45 8.74 -1.99
CA LEU A 9 -4.93 8.87 -0.64
C LEU A 9 -5.79 9.82 0.20
N HIS A 10 -6.29 10.90 -0.38
CA HIS A 10 -7.24 11.80 0.28
C HIS A 10 -8.54 11.06 0.64
N GLU A 11 -9.11 10.31 -0.27
CA GLU A 11 -10.34 9.55 -0.03
C GLU A 11 -10.16 8.47 1.03
N MET A 12 -9.03 7.75 0.98
CA MET A 12 -8.69 6.74 1.98
C MET A 12 -8.57 7.36 3.37
N SER A 13 -7.90 8.48 3.46
CA SER A 13 -7.73 9.22 4.72
C SER A 13 -9.07 9.76 5.23
N ALA A 14 -9.87 10.35 4.36
CA ALA A 14 -11.19 10.91 4.71
C ALA A 14 -12.15 9.83 5.23
N ALA A 15 -12.08 8.62 4.68
CA ALA A 15 -12.90 7.49 5.11
C ALA A 15 -12.37 6.78 6.36
N GLY A 16 -11.21 7.17 6.87
CA GLY A 16 -10.61 6.56 8.06
C GLY A 16 -10.05 5.16 7.81
N VAL A 17 -9.64 4.87 6.58
CA VAL A 17 -9.06 3.57 6.24
C VAL A 17 -7.69 3.40 6.89
N ARG A 18 -7.47 2.27 7.53
CA ARG A 18 -6.13 1.85 7.97
C ARG A 18 -5.44 1.16 6.82
N PHE A 19 -4.36 1.78 6.34
CA PHE A 19 -3.54 1.22 5.27
C PHE A 19 -2.09 1.69 5.43
N LEU A 20 -1.18 0.91 4.88
CA LEU A 20 0.25 1.23 4.83
C LEU A 20 0.70 1.34 3.38
N LEU A 21 1.43 2.40 3.07
CA LEU A 21 2.13 2.51 1.80
C LEU A 21 3.27 1.50 1.80
N VAL A 22 3.30 0.63 0.80
CA VAL A 22 4.31 -0.43 0.65
C VAL A 22 4.93 -0.35 -0.74
N GLY A 23 5.75 -1.32 -1.12
CA GLY A 23 6.33 -1.38 -2.46
C GLY A 23 7.35 -0.28 -2.76
N ALA A 24 7.46 0.09 -4.03
CA ALA A 24 8.48 1.03 -4.50
C ALA A 24 8.37 2.42 -3.87
N HIS A 25 7.15 2.90 -3.60
CA HIS A 25 6.96 4.20 -2.95
C HIS A 25 7.44 4.19 -1.50
N ALA A 26 7.29 3.06 -0.78
CA ALA A 26 7.83 2.92 0.57
C ALA A 26 9.37 2.96 0.54
N VAL A 27 10.00 2.31 -0.44
CA VAL A 27 11.45 2.38 -0.65
C VAL A 27 11.87 3.85 -0.86
N GLY A 28 11.11 4.60 -1.66
CA GLY A 28 11.35 6.01 -1.90
C GLY A 28 11.27 6.86 -0.62
N VAL A 29 10.25 6.62 0.21
CA VAL A 29 10.09 7.33 1.49
C VAL A 29 11.28 7.08 2.42
N HIS A 30 11.82 5.86 2.43
CA HIS A 30 12.98 5.50 3.25
C HIS A 30 14.33 5.98 2.67
N GLY A 31 14.31 6.77 1.59
CA GLY A 31 15.47 7.50 1.10
C GLY A 31 16.10 6.99 -0.19
N ILE A 32 15.51 5.97 -0.82
CA ILE A 32 16.02 5.43 -2.08
C ILE A 32 15.02 5.74 -3.19
N PRO A 33 15.29 6.74 -4.05
CA PRO A 33 14.38 7.12 -5.12
C PRO A 33 14.07 5.95 -6.05
N ARG A 34 12.79 5.81 -6.39
CA ARG A 34 12.31 4.80 -7.32
C ARG A 34 11.27 5.42 -8.26
N ALA A 35 11.47 5.22 -9.55
CA ALA A 35 10.42 5.47 -10.52
C ALA A 35 9.48 4.27 -10.52
N THR A 36 8.16 4.52 -10.49
CA THR A 36 7.17 3.47 -10.48
C THR A 36 5.93 3.90 -11.23
N ARG A 37 5.22 2.93 -11.79
CA ARG A 37 3.99 3.11 -12.58
C ARG A 37 2.76 2.61 -11.84
N ASP A 38 2.92 2.19 -10.59
CA ASP A 38 1.86 1.72 -9.73
C ASP A 38 2.10 2.17 -8.29
N ILE A 39 1.04 2.21 -7.50
CA ILE A 39 1.10 2.46 -6.07
C ILE A 39 0.55 1.23 -5.34
N ASP A 40 1.26 0.78 -4.31
CA ASP A 40 0.90 -0.40 -3.53
C ASP A 40 0.46 0.00 -2.14
N LEU A 41 -0.75 -0.40 -1.76
CA LEU A 41 -1.33 -0.12 -0.46
C LEU A 41 -1.73 -1.42 0.22
N TRP A 42 -1.26 -1.63 1.44
CA TRP A 42 -1.66 -2.76 2.27
C TRP A 42 -2.76 -2.29 3.22
N VAL A 43 -3.96 -2.82 3.06
CA VAL A 43 -5.13 -2.47 3.87
C VAL A 43 -5.37 -3.48 4.98
N GLU A 44 -5.76 -3.02 6.15
CA GLU A 44 -6.08 -3.91 7.27
C GLU A 44 -7.28 -4.79 6.92
N PRO A 45 -7.15 -6.12 6.99
CA PRO A 45 -8.21 -7.03 6.54
C PRO A 45 -9.24 -7.31 7.64
N THR A 46 -9.95 -6.28 8.07
CA THR A 46 -11.06 -6.38 9.02
C THR A 46 -12.36 -5.94 8.34
N ARG A 47 -13.49 -6.40 8.85
CA ARG A 47 -14.80 -6.05 8.32
C ARG A 47 -15.03 -4.55 8.30
N GLU A 48 -14.72 -3.89 9.42
CA GLU A 48 -14.90 -2.44 9.55
C GLU A 48 -14.01 -1.69 8.57
N ASN A 49 -12.74 -2.05 8.49
CA ASN A 49 -11.80 -1.39 7.59
C ASN A 49 -12.12 -1.67 6.12
N ALA A 50 -12.57 -2.89 5.81
CA ALA A 50 -13.02 -3.25 4.47
C ALA A 50 -14.20 -2.37 4.02
N SER A 51 -15.16 -2.13 4.91
CA SER A 51 -16.30 -1.23 4.61
C SER A 51 -15.82 0.19 4.34
N ARG A 52 -14.88 0.70 5.12
CA ARG A 52 -14.27 2.03 4.91
C ARG A 52 -13.50 2.10 3.60
N THR A 53 -12.83 1.02 3.24
CA THR A 53 -12.09 0.92 1.96
C THR A 53 -13.04 1.01 0.78
N ILE A 54 -14.18 0.32 0.84
CA ILE A 54 -15.22 0.40 -0.22
C ILE A 54 -15.76 1.82 -0.34
N VAL A 55 -16.02 2.51 0.76
CA VAL A 55 -16.47 3.91 0.74
C VAL A 55 -15.43 4.79 0.04
N ALA A 56 -14.17 4.65 0.41
CA ALA A 56 -13.08 5.43 -0.18
C ALA A 56 -12.96 5.20 -1.69
N LEU A 57 -12.96 3.94 -2.10
CA LEU A 57 -12.84 3.58 -3.52
C LEU A 57 -14.04 4.05 -4.33
N THR A 58 -15.24 3.98 -3.76
CA THR A 58 -16.46 4.47 -4.40
C THR A 58 -16.38 5.97 -4.63
N ARG A 59 -15.96 6.74 -3.63
CA ARG A 59 -15.80 8.19 -3.74
C ARG A 59 -14.68 8.57 -4.71
N PHE A 60 -13.64 7.77 -4.75
CA PHE A 60 -12.57 7.93 -5.73
C PHE A 60 -13.04 7.72 -7.17
N GLY A 61 -14.11 6.94 -7.36
CA GLY A 61 -14.67 6.65 -8.67
C GLY A 61 -14.20 5.32 -9.26
N ALA A 62 -13.69 4.41 -8.44
CA ALA A 62 -13.31 3.08 -8.91
C ALA A 62 -14.54 2.29 -9.37
N PRO A 63 -14.47 1.60 -10.53
CA PRO A 63 -15.61 0.87 -11.09
C PRO A 63 -15.78 -0.51 -10.43
N LEU A 64 -16.06 -0.55 -9.12
CA LEU A 64 -16.06 -1.78 -8.31
C LEU A 64 -17.03 -2.84 -8.85
N GLY A 65 -18.24 -2.44 -9.24
CA GLY A 65 -19.20 -3.38 -9.80
C GLY A 65 -18.73 -4.00 -11.10
N ALA A 66 -18.09 -3.20 -11.98
CA ALA A 66 -17.59 -3.67 -13.26
C ALA A 66 -16.43 -4.65 -13.12
N ILE A 67 -15.59 -4.48 -12.10
CA ILE A 67 -14.44 -5.36 -11.86
C ILE A 67 -14.76 -6.48 -10.85
N GLY A 68 -15.99 -6.54 -10.36
CA GLY A 68 -16.45 -7.61 -9.47
C GLY A 68 -15.84 -7.55 -8.06
N VAL A 69 -15.55 -6.35 -7.55
CA VAL A 69 -14.94 -6.16 -6.23
C VAL A 69 -15.98 -5.71 -5.21
N GLY A 70 -15.98 -6.35 -4.06
CA GLY A 70 -16.83 -6.01 -2.92
C GLY A 70 -16.07 -6.05 -1.60
N ARG A 71 -16.78 -5.79 -0.51
CA ARG A 71 -16.20 -5.76 0.83
C ARG A 71 -15.44 -7.04 1.19
N SER A 72 -15.96 -8.20 0.80
CA SER A 72 -15.36 -9.49 1.13
C SER A 72 -13.93 -9.64 0.60
N ASP A 73 -13.61 -8.95 -0.51
CA ASP A 73 -12.25 -8.97 -1.07
C ASP A 73 -11.23 -8.31 -0.14
N PHE A 74 -11.68 -7.39 0.70
CA PHE A 74 -10.82 -6.69 1.66
C PHE A 74 -10.88 -7.26 3.07
N GLU A 75 -11.76 -8.23 3.33
CA GLU A 75 -11.81 -8.98 4.59
C GLU A 75 -10.96 -10.24 4.54
N ALA A 76 -10.86 -10.87 3.38
CA ALA A 76 -10.09 -12.10 3.21
C ALA A 76 -8.60 -11.81 3.08
N LEU A 77 -7.78 -12.70 3.66
CA LEU A 77 -6.33 -12.63 3.46
C LEU A 77 -5.95 -13.06 2.04
N ASP A 78 -4.72 -12.71 1.65
CA ASP A 78 -4.10 -13.11 0.38
C ASP A 78 -4.88 -12.66 -0.85
N ARG A 79 -5.45 -11.46 -0.79
CA ARG A 79 -6.13 -10.82 -1.90
C ARG A 79 -5.34 -9.63 -2.42
N VAL A 80 -5.36 -9.46 -3.74
CA VAL A 80 -4.84 -8.26 -4.41
C VAL A 80 -5.93 -7.75 -5.34
N VAL A 81 -6.29 -6.50 -5.18
CA VAL A 81 -7.25 -5.81 -6.05
C VAL A 81 -6.48 -4.79 -6.88
N GLU A 82 -6.48 -4.96 -8.19
CA GLU A 82 -5.84 -4.03 -9.13
C GLU A 82 -6.87 -3.09 -9.73
N ILE A 83 -6.59 -1.78 -9.68
CA ILE A 83 -7.44 -0.74 -10.24
C ILE A 83 -6.63 0.08 -11.23
N GLY A 84 -7.16 0.25 -12.44
CA GLY A 84 -6.49 1.01 -13.49
C GLY A 84 -5.34 0.27 -14.15
N VAL A 85 -4.58 1.01 -14.94
CA VAL A 85 -3.43 0.50 -15.71
C VAL A 85 -2.24 1.44 -15.54
N PRO A 86 -0.99 0.95 -15.71
CA PRO A 86 0.16 1.84 -15.65
C PRO A 86 0.04 3.00 -16.65
N PRO A 87 0.46 4.22 -16.29
CA PRO A 87 1.21 4.60 -15.07
C PRO A 87 0.33 5.00 -13.87
N ASN A 88 -0.95 4.70 -13.89
CA ASN A 88 -1.91 5.09 -12.85
C ASN A 88 -2.44 3.88 -12.05
N ARG A 89 -1.79 2.74 -12.16
CA ARG A 89 -2.26 1.52 -11.51
C ARG A 89 -2.19 1.62 -9.99
N ILE A 90 -3.23 1.09 -9.35
CA ILE A 90 -3.36 1.02 -7.89
C ILE A 90 -3.52 -0.45 -7.52
N ASP A 91 -2.66 -0.94 -6.65
CA ASP A 91 -2.75 -2.29 -6.10
C ASP A 91 -3.08 -2.20 -4.61
N LEU A 92 -4.23 -2.78 -4.22
CA LEU A 92 -4.61 -2.89 -2.81
C LEU A 92 -4.49 -4.35 -2.40
N MET A 93 -3.72 -4.61 -1.34
CA MET A 93 -3.46 -5.98 -0.88
C MET A 93 -3.87 -6.16 0.57
N THR A 94 -4.26 -7.37 0.93
CA THR A 94 -4.69 -7.72 2.29
C THR A 94 -3.64 -8.53 3.05
N SER A 95 -2.55 -8.91 2.40
CA SER A 95 -1.41 -9.60 3.00
C SER A 95 -0.11 -9.09 2.41
N LEU A 96 0.98 -9.23 3.13
CA LEU A 96 2.30 -8.79 2.70
C LEU A 96 3.32 -9.87 3.00
N SER A 97 4.10 -10.26 1.99
CA SER A 97 5.13 -11.29 2.14
C SER A 97 6.15 -10.89 3.23
N GLY A 98 6.42 -11.81 4.15
CA GLY A 98 7.41 -11.61 5.21
C GLY A 98 6.92 -10.77 6.39
N VAL A 99 5.72 -10.21 6.33
CA VAL A 99 5.12 -9.41 7.39
C VAL A 99 3.73 -9.96 7.68
N PRO A 100 3.59 -10.87 8.65
CA PRO A 100 2.37 -11.68 8.78
C PRO A 100 1.19 -10.96 9.43
N ASP A 101 1.42 -9.89 10.19
CA ASP A 101 0.35 -9.24 10.94
C ASP A 101 0.33 -7.73 10.71
N PHE A 102 -0.80 -7.25 10.17
CA PHE A 102 -1.00 -5.83 9.92
C PHE A 102 -0.94 -4.98 11.20
N ALA A 103 -1.57 -5.44 12.29
CA ALA A 103 -1.60 -4.66 13.53
C ALA A 103 -0.21 -4.42 14.09
N ASP A 104 0.67 -5.41 14.04
CA ASP A 104 2.06 -5.27 14.46
C ASP A 104 2.82 -4.29 13.56
N ALA A 105 2.67 -4.43 12.24
CA ALA A 105 3.29 -3.52 11.28
C ALA A 105 2.77 -2.08 11.45
N TRP A 106 1.49 -1.92 11.73
CA TRP A 106 0.89 -0.62 12.02
C TRP A 106 1.57 0.07 13.21
N GLY A 107 1.86 -0.69 14.26
CA GLY A 107 2.56 -0.18 15.44
C GLY A 107 3.99 0.28 15.15
N ARG A 108 4.61 -0.23 14.09
CA ARG A 108 5.98 0.12 13.67
C ARG A 108 6.02 1.07 12.47
N ARG A 109 4.87 1.59 12.06
CA ARG A 109 4.77 2.45 10.87
C ARG A 109 5.57 3.73 11.01
N ARG A 110 5.93 4.29 9.88
CA ARG A 110 6.52 5.61 9.76
C ARG A 110 5.50 6.58 9.17
N GLU A 111 5.28 7.70 9.81
CA GLU A 111 4.46 8.77 9.23
C GLU A 111 5.30 9.57 8.24
N ALA A 112 4.73 9.89 7.09
CA ALA A 112 5.39 10.65 6.04
C ALA A 112 4.39 11.53 5.31
N THR A 113 4.92 12.45 4.51
CA THR A 113 4.12 13.26 3.60
C THR A 113 4.45 12.84 2.17
N PHE A 114 3.42 12.52 1.40
CA PHE A 114 3.55 12.08 0.04
C PHE A 114 2.71 13.03 -0.83
N SER A 115 3.40 13.92 -1.58
CA SER A 115 2.78 14.99 -2.37
C SER A 115 1.76 15.82 -1.59
N GLY A 116 2.13 16.24 -0.38
CA GLY A 116 1.30 17.06 0.48
C GLY A 116 0.24 16.32 1.29
N VAL A 117 0.12 15.01 1.10
CA VAL A 117 -0.83 14.16 1.85
C VAL A 117 -0.08 13.38 2.91
N LYS A 118 -0.58 13.40 4.14
CA LYS A 118 -0.03 12.56 5.21
C LYS A 118 -0.39 11.10 4.92
N VAL A 119 0.62 10.22 4.98
CA VAL A 119 0.46 8.79 4.79
C VAL A 119 1.23 8.02 5.85
N ASP A 120 0.70 6.86 6.19
CA ASP A 120 1.40 5.89 7.03
C ASP A 120 2.13 4.92 6.11
N VAL A 121 3.42 4.74 6.36
CA VAL A 121 4.32 3.95 5.52
C VAL A 121 4.85 2.77 6.32
N LEU A 122 5.00 1.64 5.64
CA LEU A 122 5.62 0.46 6.22
C LEU A 122 6.98 0.83 6.82
N GLY A 123 7.22 0.43 8.07
CA GLY A 123 8.49 0.70 8.76
C GLY A 123 9.68 0.04 8.06
N LEU A 124 10.89 0.57 8.29
CA LEU A 124 12.10 0.09 7.59
C LEU A 124 12.34 -1.41 7.81
N ASP A 125 12.26 -1.88 9.06
CA ASP A 125 12.52 -3.30 9.36
C ASP A 125 11.49 -4.22 8.68
N ASP A 126 10.23 -3.83 8.65
CA ASP A 126 9.19 -4.59 7.96
C ASP A 126 9.39 -4.55 6.45
N LEU A 127 9.84 -3.42 5.91
CA LEU A 127 10.16 -3.30 4.49
C LEU A 127 11.33 -4.21 4.10
N LEU A 128 12.35 -4.31 4.94
CA LEU A 128 13.47 -5.23 4.74
C LEU A 128 12.99 -6.69 4.74
N ARG A 129 12.14 -7.07 5.70
CA ARG A 129 11.54 -8.41 5.76
C ARG A 129 10.71 -8.72 4.51
N ASN A 130 9.92 -7.75 4.06
CA ASN A 130 9.10 -7.88 2.87
C ASN A 130 9.95 -8.11 1.62
N LYS A 131 10.99 -7.32 1.41
CA LYS A 131 11.91 -7.44 0.28
C LYS A 131 12.64 -8.77 0.28
N GLN A 132 13.10 -9.22 1.44
CA GLN A 132 13.77 -10.51 1.59
C GLN A 132 12.83 -11.67 1.27
N ALA A 133 11.60 -11.63 1.76
CA ALA A 133 10.60 -12.68 1.53
C ALA A 133 10.16 -12.74 0.07
N SER A 134 10.01 -11.60 -0.61
CA SER A 134 9.67 -11.54 -2.03
C SER A 134 10.77 -12.13 -2.93
N GLY A 135 12.04 -11.85 -2.60
CA GLY A 135 13.20 -12.50 -3.20
C GLY A 135 13.42 -12.28 -4.71
N ARG A 136 12.69 -11.36 -5.34
CA ARG A 136 12.92 -11.01 -6.75
C ARG A 136 14.25 -10.26 -6.88
N ASP A 137 14.88 -10.30 -8.06
CA ASP A 137 16.17 -9.62 -8.26
C ASP A 137 16.12 -8.15 -7.86
N LYS A 138 15.08 -7.42 -8.27
CA LYS A 138 14.89 -6.02 -7.89
C LYS A 138 14.71 -5.84 -6.39
N ASP A 139 14.06 -6.80 -5.71
CA ASP A 139 13.86 -6.77 -4.26
C ASP A 139 15.17 -6.98 -3.51
N LEU A 140 16.04 -7.85 -4.02
CA LEU A 140 17.36 -8.08 -3.44
C LEU A 140 18.26 -6.85 -3.59
N VAL A 141 18.17 -6.14 -4.71
CA VAL A 141 18.85 -4.86 -4.91
C VAL A 141 18.34 -3.83 -3.90
N ASP A 142 17.04 -3.70 -3.76
CA ASP A 142 16.40 -2.79 -2.80
C ASP A 142 16.80 -3.13 -1.37
N LEU A 143 16.82 -4.41 -1.02
CA LEU A 143 17.24 -4.89 0.30
C LEU A 143 18.66 -4.45 0.63
N ARG A 144 19.57 -4.59 -0.34
CA ARG A 144 20.98 -4.18 -0.17
C ARG A 144 21.08 -2.66 0.03
N GLU A 145 20.38 -1.89 -0.79
CA GLU A 145 20.39 -0.43 -0.72
C GLU A 145 19.80 0.08 0.60
N LEU A 146 18.65 -0.47 1.01
CA LEU A 146 17.99 -0.11 2.28
C LEU A 146 18.82 -0.51 3.48
N GLY A 147 19.51 -1.64 3.41
CA GLY A 147 20.38 -2.12 4.50
C GLY A 147 21.55 -1.18 4.81
N ARG A 148 21.96 -0.37 3.83
CA ARG A 148 23.01 0.63 4.02
C ARG A 148 22.53 1.85 4.80
N LEU A 149 21.23 2.06 4.89
CA LEU A 149 20.62 3.19 5.60
C LEU A 149 20.35 2.91 7.08
N GLY A 150 20.29 1.62 7.43
CA GLY A 150 19.90 1.18 8.77
C GLY A 150 21.00 0.74 9.70
#